data_b601233f613fe2010d4151c87c57280d
#
_entry.id   b601233f613fe2010d4151c87c57280d
#
_cell.length_a   1.000
_cell.length_b   1.000
_cell.length_c   1.000
_cell.angle_alpha   90.00
_cell.angle_beta   90.00
_cell.angle_gamma   90.00
#
_symmetry.space_group_name_H-M   'P 1'
#
loop_
_entity.id
_entity.type
_entity.pdbx_description
1 polymer ?
#
loop_
_entity_poly.entity_id
_entity_poly.type
_entity_poly.pdbx_seq_one_letter_code
_entity_poly.pdbx_strand_id
1 'polypeptide(L)'
;KKILVPVDGSSTSWRALETAKDLAVKYDGELIVAHIVQTYSSADLYINSLDQTAVAAENDQLTRIGSSVLDTARTKMEGFTGKVDYLMDVGHASDRIIELSKDKHADAIVIGSRGLSGIAEFFLGSVSSRVAQYAAVPVLIVK
;
A
#
# COMPACT_ATOMS: atom_id res chain seq x y z
N LYS A 1 -13.91 -12.59 -6.02
CA LYS A 1 -12.83 -12.54 -5.00
C LYS A 1 -12.17 -11.18 -5.03
N LYS A 2 -11.77 -10.69 -3.88
CA LYS A 2 -11.16 -9.37 -3.74
C LYS A 2 -9.70 -9.51 -3.32
N ILE A 3 -8.82 -8.82 -4.04
CA ILE A 3 -7.38 -8.81 -3.76
C ILE A 3 -6.99 -7.39 -3.36
N LEU A 4 -6.42 -7.24 -2.18
CA LEU A 4 -5.87 -5.97 -1.71
C LEU A 4 -4.41 -5.86 -2.14
N VAL A 5 -4.08 -4.75 -2.80
CA VAL A 5 -2.73 -4.49 -3.30
C VAL A 5 -2.27 -3.13 -2.77
N PRO A 6 -1.48 -3.12 -1.71
CA PRO A 6 -0.85 -1.88 -1.27
C PRO A 6 0.25 -1.45 -2.23
N VAL A 7 0.29 -0.18 -2.58
CA VAL A 7 1.31 0.38 -3.47
C VAL A 7 1.93 1.62 -2.82
N ASP A 8 3.24 1.76 -2.95
CA ASP A 8 3.98 2.89 -2.37
C ASP A 8 4.86 3.61 -3.40
N GLY A 9 4.77 3.21 -4.67
CA GLY A 9 5.58 3.76 -5.75
C GLY A 9 6.89 3.01 -5.98
N SER A 10 7.24 2.05 -5.13
CA SER A 10 8.44 1.23 -5.32
C SER A 10 8.29 0.26 -6.48
N SER A 11 9.41 -0.18 -7.04
CA SER A 11 9.41 -1.13 -8.15
C SER A 11 8.76 -2.46 -7.79
N THR A 12 8.96 -2.93 -6.55
CA THR A 12 8.32 -4.17 -6.09
C THR A 12 6.82 -3.99 -5.92
N SER A 13 6.34 -2.80 -5.50
CA SER A 13 4.90 -2.55 -5.42
C SER A 13 4.23 -2.57 -6.79
N TRP A 14 4.92 -2.06 -7.82
CA TRP A 14 4.39 -2.12 -9.18
C TRP A 14 4.37 -3.55 -9.72
N ARG A 15 5.38 -4.35 -9.41
CA ARG A 15 5.35 -5.79 -9.75
C ARG A 15 4.24 -6.52 -9.03
N ALA A 16 3.97 -6.15 -7.77
CA ALA A 16 2.84 -6.70 -7.02
C ALA A 16 1.52 -6.35 -7.69
N LEU A 17 1.37 -5.11 -8.17
CA LEU A 17 0.16 -4.69 -8.88
C LEU A 17 -0.04 -5.51 -10.16
N GLU A 18 1.02 -5.72 -10.95
CA GLU A 18 0.95 -6.55 -12.16
C GLU A 18 0.56 -8.00 -11.83
N THR A 19 1.17 -8.57 -10.79
CA THR A 19 0.85 -9.92 -10.35
C THR A 19 -0.61 -10.04 -9.92
N ALA A 20 -1.09 -9.06 -9.16
CA ALA A 20 -2.49 -9.02 -8.72
C ALA A 20 -3.45 -8.87 -9.88
N LYS A 21 -3.09 -8.06 -10.87
CA LYS A 21 -3.86 -7.89 -12.11
C LYS A 21 -4.01 -9.21 -12.85
N ASP A 22 -2.90 -9.93 -13.01
CA ASP A 22 -2.90 -11.25 -13.67
C ASP A 22 -3.79 -12.25 -12.91
N LEU A 23 -3.70 -12.27 -11.59
CA LEU A 23 -4.54 -13.12 -10.75
C LEU A 23 -6.02 -12.75 -10.87
N ALA A 24 -6.33 -11.46 -10.88
CA ALA A 24 -7.71 -10.99 -11.01
C ALA A 24 -8.30 -11.37 -12.37
N VAL A 25 -7.53 -11.27 -13.45
CA VAL A 25 -7.95 -11.71 -14.78
C VAL A 25 -8.23 -13.22 -14.76
N LYS A 26 -7.29 -13.99 -14.18
CA LYS A 26 -7.39 -15.46 -14.20
C LYS A 26 -8.56 -15.99 -13.39
N TYR A 27 -8.88 -15.37 -12.28
CA TYR A 27 -9.91 -15.85 -11.34
C TYR A 27 -11.17 -14.97 -11.33
N ASP A 28 -11.31 -14.06 -12.28
CA ASP A 28 -12.44 -13.12 -12.37
C ASP A 28 -12.65 -12.36 -11.05
N GLY A 29 -11.56 -11.83 -10.53
CA GLY A 29 -11.52 -11.14 -9.25
C GLY A 29 -11.58 -9.63 -9.36
N GLU A 30 -11.72 -8.98 -8.20
CA GLU A 30 -11.70 -7.53 -8.05
C GLU A 30 -10.41 -7.11 -7.36
N LEU A 31 -9.95 -5.90 -7.64
CA LEU A 31 -8.77 -5.34 -6.99
C LEU A 31 -9.13 -4.14 -6.12
N ILE A 32 -8.46 -4.04 -4.99
CA ILE A 32 -8.46 -2.88 -4.12
C ILE A 32 -7.02 -2.39 -4.07
N VAL A 33 -6.74 -1.27 -4.71
CA VAL A 33 -5.40 -0.67 -4.77
C VAL A 33 -5.35 0.43 -3.71
N ALA A 34 -4.47 0.29 -2.75
CA ALA A 34 -4.40 1.18 -1.60
C ALA A 34 -3.01 1.79 -1.45
N HIS A 35 -2.97 3.07 -1.12
CA HIS A 35 -1.75 3.75 -0.68
C HIS A 35 -1.94 4.25 0.75
N ILE A 36 -0.99 3.95 1.63
CA ILE A 36 -1.03 4.38 3.02
C ILE A 36 -0.06 5.54 3.20
N VAL A 37 -0.61 6.68 3.60
CA VAL A 37 0.18 7.87 3.92
C VAL A 37 0.55 7.80 5.40
N GLN A 38 1.85 7.78 5.69
CA GLN A 38 2.36 7.85 7.05
C GLN A 38 2.68 9.31 7.36
N THR A 39 1.77 9.98 8.08
CA THR A 39 1.92 11.38 8.46
C THR A 39 2.53 11.50 9.85
N TYR A 40 3.03 12.70 10.15
CA TYR A 40 3.50 12.99 11.50
C TYR A 40 2.32 13.03 12.47
N SER A 41 2.49 12.38 13.62
CA SER A 41 1.49 12.38 14.68
C SER A 41 1.68 13.59 15.61
N SER A 42 0.67 13.84 16.47
CA SER A 42 0.79 14.86 17.52
C SER A 42 1.92 14.55 18.51
N ALA A 43 2.19 13.27 18.75
CA ALA A 43 3.30 12.85 19.62
C ALA A 43 4.65 13.21 18.98
N ASP A 44 4.81 13.02 17.68
CA ASP A 44 6.02 13.40 16.95
C ASP A 44 6.24 14.91 17.01
N LEU A 45 5.18 15.70 16.88
CA LEU A 45 5.20 17.16 17.04
C LEU A 45 5.75 17.56 18.40
N TYR A 46 5.25 16.93 19.45
CA TYR A 46 5.65 17.26 20.83
C TYR A 46 7.11 16.88 21.10
N ILE A 47 7.52 15.67 20.70
CA ILE A 47 8.85 15.13 20.97
C ILE A 47 9.92 15.88 20.18
N ASN A 48 9.66 16.19 18.92
CA ASN A 48 10.65 16.78 18.02
C ASN A 48 10.61 18.31 18.00
N SER A 49 9.72 18.94 18.77
CA SER A 49 9.55 20.40 18.82
C SER A 49 9.36 21.01 17.42
N LEU A 50 8.69 20.29 16.53
CA LEU A 50 8.46 20.76 15.17
C LEU A 50 7.36 21.82 15.14
N ASP A 51 7.51 22.81 14.28
CA ASP A 51 6.51 23.82 14.02
C ASP A 51 5.28 23.14 13.36
N GLN A 52 4.08 23.42 13.87
CA GLN A 52 2.84 22.89 13.32
C GLN A 52 2.65 23.24 11.84
N THR A 53 3.08 24.42 11.42
CA THR A 53 3.01 24.83 10.02
C THR A 53 3.92 23.96 9.15
N ALA A 54 5.13 23.69 9.60
CA ALA A 54 6.07 22.83 8.90
C ALA A 54 5.55 21.38 8.78
N VAL A 55 4.95 20.86 9.86
CA VAL A 55 4.37 19.52 9.87
C VAL A 55 3.16 19.43 8.93
N ALA A 56 2.29 20.44 8.95
CA ALA A 56 1.13 20.48 8.05
C ALA A 56 1.58 20.49 6.58
N ALA A 57 2.62 21.27 6.24
CA ALA A 57 3.18 21.31 4.90
C ALA A 57 3.76 19.96 4.48
N GLU A 58 4.47 19.28 5.37
CA GLU A 58 5.03 17.95 5.12
C GLU A 58 3.93 16.92 4.90
N ASN A 59 2.88 16.94 5.74
CA ASN A 59 1.75 16.02 5.58
C ASN A 59 0.98 16.27 4.28
N ASP A 60 0.82 17.51 3.87
CA ASP A 60 0.20 17.86 2.59
C ASP A 60 1.02 17.32 1.42
N GLN A 61 2.34 17.42 1.50
CA GLN A 61 3.24 16.89 0.49
C GLN A 61 3.16 15.35 0.41
N LEU A 62 3.14 14.66 1.55
CA LEU A 62 2.96 13.21 1.59
C LEU A 62 1.64 12.78 0.96
N THR A 63 0.58 13.54 1.19
CA THR A 63 -0.72 13.29 0.59
C THR A 63 -0.69 13.47 -0.94
N ARG A 64 0.00 14.52 -1.42
CA ARG A 64 0.17 14.74 -2.87
C ARG A 64 0.98 13.62 -3.52
N ILE A 65 2.04 13.15 -2.85
CA ILE A 65 2.82 12.01 -3.32
C ILE A 65 1.93 10.77 -3.41
N GLY A 66 1.09 10.54 -2.40
CA GLY A 66 0.13 9.44 -2.40
C GLY A 66 -0.86 9.51 -3.55
N SER A 67 -1.38 10.71 -3.85
CA SER A 67 -2.25 10.91 -5.02
C SER A 67 -1.54 10.58 -6.33
N SER A 68 -0.26 10.96 -6.46
CA SER A 68 0.55 10.63 -7.63
C SER A 68 0.78 9.13 -7.76
N VAL A 69 1.01 8.44 -6.65
CA VAL A 69 1.17 6.98 -6.63
C VAL A 69 -0.11 6.31 -7.15
N LEU A 70 -1.27 6.74 -6.67
CA LEU A 70 -2.55 6.17 -7.11
C LEU A 70 -2.86 6.51 -8.58
N ASP A 71 -2.49 7.70 -9.05
CA ASP A 71 -2.64 8.07 -10.45
C ASP A 71 -1.78 7.18 -11.35
N THR A 72 -0.55 6.90 -10.93
CA THR A 72 0.33 5.96 -11.63
C THR A 72 -0.28 4.56 -11.65
N ALA A 73 -0.85 4.13 -10.53
CA ALA A 73 -1.55 2.84 -10.46
C ALA A 73 -2.70 2.76 -11.46
N ARG A 74 -3.49 3.82 -11.58
CA ARG A 74 -4.60 3.87 -12.57
C ARG A 74 -4.07 3.72 -13.98
N THR A 75 -2.98 4.38 -14.31
CA THR A 75 -2.34 4.26 -15.63
C THR A 75 -1.88 2.82 -15.88
N LYS A 76 -1.28 2.19 -14.89
CA LYS A 76 -0.82 0.79 -15.01
C LYS A 76 -1.95 -0.21 -15.12
N MET A 77 -3.13 0.15 -14.68
CA MET A 77 -4.32 -0.69 -14.77
C MET A 77 -5.13 -0.51 -16.05
N GLU A 78 -4.68 0.35 -16.96
CA GLU A 78 -5.33 0.51 -18.25
C GLU A 78 -5.46 -0.84 -18.97
N GLY A 79 -6.64 -1.09 -19.55
CA GLY A 79 -6.93 -2.36 -20.21
C GLY A 79 -7.49 -3.45 -19.30
N PHE A 80 -7.44 -3.29 -17.97
CA PHE A 80 -8.09 -4.20 -17.06
C PHE A 80 -9.59 -3.94 -17.07
N THR A 81 -10.39 -4.97 -17.33
CA THR A 81 -11.85 -4.83 -17.49
C THR A 81 -12.64 -5.17 -16.22
N GLY A 82 -11.96 -5.67 -15.19
CA GLY A 82 -12.59 -5.97 -13.92
C GLY A 82 -12.79 -4.72 -13.05
N LYS A 83 -13.36 -4.92 -11.88
CA LYS A 83 -13.58 -3.84 -10.93
C LYS A 83 -12.29 -3.53 -10.17
N VAL A 84 -11.93 -2.26 -10.08
CA VAL A 84 -10.80 -1.76 -9.27
C VAL A 84 -11.26 -0.58 -8.44
N ASP A 85 -11.05 -0.66 -7.14
CA ASP A 85 -11.22 0.47 -6.24
C ASP A 85 -9.84 1.01 -5.88
N TYR A 86 -9.67 2.33 -5.90
CA TYR A 86 -8.45 3.01 -5.49
C TYR A 86 -8.73 3.80 -4.22
N LEU A 87 -7.90 3.61 -3.20
CA LEU A 87 -8.11 4.34 -1.95
C LEU A 87 -6.79 4.76 -1.32
N MET A 88 -6.88 5.87 -0.60
CA MET A 88 -5.78 6.38 0.22
C MET A 88 -6.22 6.32 1.67
N ASP A 89 -5.34 5.84 2.53
CA ASP A 89 -5.57 5.81 3.96
C ASP A 89 -4.39 6.44 4.68
N VAL A 90 -4.55 6.76 5.93
CA VAL A 90 -3.54 7.45 6.72
C VAL A 90 -3.25 6.64 7.98
N GLY A 91 -1.99 6.49 8.31
CA GLY A 91 -1.57 5.82 9.52
C GLY A 91 -0.31 4.99 9.34
N HIS A 92 -0.11 4.03 10.22
CA HIS A 92 1.01 3.11 10.14
C HIS A 92 0.73 2.07 9.05
N ALA A 93 1.63 1.95 8.08
CA ALA A 93 1.35 1.19 6.86
C ALA A 93 0.91 -0.25 7.11
N SER A 94 1.68 -1.03 7.87
CA SER A 94 1.35 -2.44 8.09
C SER A 94 0.01 -2.61 8.83
N ASP A 95 -0.24 -1.79 9.84
CA ASP A 95 -1.47 -1.86 10.62
C ASP A 95 -2.69 -1.50 9.76
N ARG A 96 -2.57 -0.45 8.95
CA ARG A 96 -3.67 -0.03 8.07
C ARG A 96 -3.95 -1.04 6.96
N ILE A 97 -2.92 -1.67 6.40
CA ILE A 97 -3.10 -2.72 5.39
C ILE A 97 -3.87 -3.90 5.99
N ILE A 98 -3.48 -4.34 7.18
CA ILE A 98 -4.15 -5.44 7.86
C ILE A 98 -5.63 -5.08 8.15
N GLU A 99 -5.87 -3.88 8.67
CA GLU A 99 -7.24 -3.40 8.94
C GLU A 99 -8.07 -3.29 7.66
N LEU A 100 -7.51 -2.73 6.60
CA LEU A 100 -8.20 -2.62 5.31
C LEU A 100 -8.58 -3.98 4.74
N SER A 101 -7.71 -4.98 4.90
CA SER A 101 -8.03 -6.33 4.43
C SER A 101 -9.27 -6.90 5.10
N LYS A 102 -9.47 -6.56 6.37
CA LYS A 102 -10.67 -6.96 7.13
C LYS A 102 -11.89 -6.13 6.72
N ASP A 103 -11.74 -4.81 6.75
CA ASP A 103 -12.84 -3.87 6.49
C ASP A 103 -13.42 -4.03 5.08
N LYS A 104 -12.56 -4.31 4.12
CA LYS A 104 -12.96 -4.48 2.71
C LYS A 104 -13.27 -5.94 2.34
N HIS A 105 -13.17 -6.85 3.29
CA HIS A 105 -13.40 -8.28 3.07
C HIS A 105 -12.52 -8.84 1.95
N ALA A 106 -11.24 -8.47 1.96
CA ALA A 106 -10.28 -8.99 0.99
C ALA A 106 -10.06 -10.49 1.22
N ASP A 107 -9.94 -11.23 0.14
CA ASP A 107 -9.67 -12.68 0.18
C ASP A 107 -8.18 -12.98 0.17
N ALA A 108 -7.36 -12.02 -0.25
CA ALA A 108 -5.91 -12.14 -0.29
C ALA A 108 -5.27 -10.75 -0.33
N ILE A 109 -4.00 -10.70 0.04
CA ILE A 109 -3.16 -9.50 -0.10
C ILE A 109 -2.00 -9.85 -1.02
N VAL A 110 -1.71 -9.00 -2.01
CA VAL A 110 -0.52 -9.10 -2.85
C VAL A 110 0.32 -7.86 -2.59
N ILE A 111 1.53 -8.05 -2.09
CA ILE A 111 2.37 -6.95 -1.61
C ILE A 111 3.80 -7.10 -2.11
N GLY A 112 4.46 -5.99 -2.41
CA GLY A 112 5.87 -6.00 -2.74
C GLY A 112 6.73 -6.37 -1.54
N SER A 113 7.84 -7.05 -1.80
CA SER A 113 8.73 -7.53 -0.73
C SER A 113 9.48 -6.41 -0.01
N ARG A 114 9.62 -5.25 -0.66
CA ARG A 114 10.35 -4.09 -0.12
C ARG A 114 9.60 -2.82 -0.50
N GLY A 115 9.81 -1.76 0.30
CA GLY A 115 9.32 -0.42 -0.04
C GLY A 115 10.41 0.42 -0.70
N LEU A 116 10.20 1.73 -0.69
CA LEU A 116 11.12 2.71 -1.28
C LEU A 116 12.50 2.73 -0.61
N SER A 117 12.57 2.36 0.65
CA SER A 117 13.82 2.33 1.42
C SER A 117 14.46 0.94 1.49
N GLY A 118 14.06 0.02 0.64
CA GLY A 118 14.55 -1.35 0.64
C GLY A 118 16.07 -1.45 0.57
N ILE A 119 16.68 -2.11 1.55
CA ILE A 119 18.12 -2.06 1.77
C ILE A 119 18.81 -3.39 1.48
N ALA A 120 18.15 -4.51 1.71
CA ALA A 120 18.81 -5.81 1.64
C ALA A 120 18.06 -6.76 0.70
N GLU A 121 18.80 -7.39 -0.20
CA GLU A 121 18.24 -8.30 -1.20
C GLU A 121 17.61 -9.55 -0.60
N PHE A 122 18.06 -9.96 0.59
CA PHE A 122 17.67 -11.22 1.21
C PHE A 122 16.64 -11.07 2.33
N PHE A 123 16.22 -9.85 2.64
CA PHE A 123 15.28 -9.60 3.73
C PHE A 123 14.01 -8.97 3.20
N LEU A 124 12.88 -9.38 3.77
CA LEU A 124 11.61 -8.70 3.54
C LEU A 124 11.64 -7.34 4.21
N GLY A 125 10.96 -6.36 3.62
CA GLY A 125 10.74 -5.07 4.25
C GLY A 125 9.91 -5.21 5.52
N SER A 126 9.98 -4.21 6.39
CA SER A 126 9.24 -4.22 7.66
C SER A 126 7.73 -4.34 7.46
N VAL A 127 7.19 -3.65 6.46
CA VAL A 127 5.75 -3.68 6.17
C VAL A 127 5.33 -5.06 5.68
N SER A 128 6.01 -5.61 4.67
CA SER A 128 5.66 -6.92 4.10
C SER A 128 5.81 -8.05 5.13
N SER A 129 6.85 -8.01 5.96
CA SER A 129 7.06 -9.00 7.02
C SER A 129 5.92 -8.98 8.03
N ARG A 130 5.52 -7.80 8.47
CA ARG A 130 4.45 -7.65 9.46
C ARG A 130 3.09 -8.03 8.89
N VAL A 131 2.82 -7.64 7.66
CA VAL A 131 1.57 -8.04 6.98
C VAL A 131 1.53 -9.56 6.82
N ALA A 132 2.62 -10.18 6.39
CA ALA A 132 2.68 -11.64 6.26
C ALA A 132 2.43 -12.36 7.58
N GLN A 133 2.94 -11.81 8.68
CA GLN A 133 2.81 -12.43 10.00
C GLN A 133 1.41 -12.27 10.60
N TYR A 134 0.77 -11.12 10.42
CA TYR A 134 -0.46 -10.78 11.16
C TYR A 134 -1.73 -10.74 10.32
N ALA A 135 -1.66 -10.81 9.00
CA ALA A 135 -2.85 -10.85 8.17
C ALA A 135 -3.66 -12.13 8.40
N ALA A 136 -4.99 -12.01 8.38
CA ALA A 136 -5.87 -13.16 8.54
C ALA A 136 -6.17 -13.88 7.21
N VAL A 137 -5.67 -13.34 6.10
CA VAL A 137 -5.85 -13.88 4.75
C VAL A 137 -4.51 -14.25 4.14
N PRO A 138 -4.48 -15.06 3.07
CA PRO A 138 -3.24 -15.36 2.36
C PRO A 138 -2.54 -14.09 1.88
N VAL A 139 -1.22 -14.08 1.97
CA VAL A 139 -0.38 -12.96 1.53
C VAL A 139 0.62 -13.47 0.52
N LEU A 140 0.57 -12.94 -0.69
CA LEU A 140 1.54 -13.21 -1.72
C LEU A 140 2.56 -12.06 -1.75
N ILE A 141 3.81 -12.40 -1.52
CA ILE A 141 4.90 -11.43 -1.50
C ILE A 141 5.62 -11.48 -2.84
N VAL A 142 5.69 -10.34 -3.50
CA VAL A 142 6.29 -10.20 -4.83
C VAL A 142 7.65 -9.53 -4.72
N LYS A 143 8.67 -10.19 -5.20
CA LYS A 143 10.04 -9.69 -5.20
C LYS A 143 10.35 -8.82 -6.41
#